data_0460cb95ecacfeb16c08789410d89749
#
_entry.id   0460cb95ecacfeb16c08789410d89749
#
_cell.length_a   1.000
_cell.length_b   1.000
_cell.length_c   1.000
_cell.angle_alpha   90.00
_cell.angle_beta   90.00
_cell.angle_gamma   90.00
#
_symmetry.space_group_name_H-M   'P 1'
#
loop_
_entity.id
_entity.type
_entity.pdbx_description
1 polymer ?
#
loop_
_entity_poly.entity_id
_entity_poly.type
_entity_poly.pdbx_seq_one_letter_code
_entity_poly.pdbx_strand_id
1 'polypeptide(L)'
;VAVIPGFQGLTSDDRITTLGRGGSDTSAVAVAAAVKADRCDIYTDVDGVYTTDPRIVPRARKLAKVTYEEMLELASVGAKVLQTRSVGLAMKENVRVQVLSSFDDPTENPITGTLIVGDDEIGEDEMERQLITGIAHDKNEAKVTLTRVPDRPGAVANIFGPLAEANINVDMIIQNIAHDTGSTDVTFTVPGAELARTIDTLEKGKDAIGYQELMHDTKVSKISVVGVGMRSHAGVASTMFKALAQRGINIQAISTSEIKVSVLIDEDETELAVRVLHTAYGLDAEDAA
;
A
#
# COMPACT_ATOMS: atom_id res chain seq x y z
N VAL A 1 18.70 7.83 -30.49
CA VAL A 1 18.05 7.31 -29.28
C VAL A 1 19.09 6.54 -28.50
N ALA A 2 19.30 6.88 -27.23
CA ALA A 2 20.15 6.11 -26.32
C ALA A 2 19.34 4.96 -25.71
N VAL A 3 19.92 3.77 -25.65
CA VAL A 3 19.34 2.60 -25.02
C VAL A 3 20.18 2.26 -23.77
N ILE A 4 19.55 2.30 -22.60
CA ILE A 4 20.21 2.06 -21.31
C ILE A 4 19.58 0.81 -20.69
N PRO A 5 20.36 -0.25 -20.37
CA PRO A 5 19.83 -1.41 -19.68
C PRO A 5 19.45 -1.05 -18.24
N GLY A 6 18.17 -1.25 -17.88
CA GLY A 6 17.69 -1.09 -16.51
C GLY A 6 17.95 -2.32 -15.65
N PHE A 7 17.36 -2.33 -14.41
CA PHE A 7 17.43 -3.45 -13.46
C PHE A 7 18.82 -3.73 -12.87
N GLN A 8 19.86 -3.08 -13.33
CA GLN A 8 21.24 -3.30 -12.94
C GLN A 8 21.79 -2.14 -12.12
N GLY A 9 22.72 -2.46 -11.24
CA GLY A 9 23.55 -1.53 -10.51
C GLY A 9 24.99 -2.04 -10.44
N LEU A 10 25.89 -1.20 -9.97
CA LEU A 10 27.28 -1.58 -9.66
C LEU A 10 27.47 -1.52 -8.14
N THR A 11 28.15 -2.52 -7.61
CA THR A 11 28.65 -2.50 -6.24
C THR A 11 29.92 -1.64 -6.16
N SER A 12 30.39 -1.35 -4.94
CA SER A 12 31.61 -0.56 -4.73
C SER A 12 32.89 -1.23 -5.28
N ASP A 13 32.83 -2.52 -5.58
CA ASP A 13 33.91 -3.33 -6.18
C ASP A 13 33.64 -3.62 -7.69
N ASP A 14 32.85 -2.78 -8.34
CA ASP A 14 32.53 -2.80 -9.78
C ASP A 14 31.85 -4.09 -10.28
N ARG A 15 31.19 -4.83 -9.38
CA ARG A 15 30.41 -5.99 -9.78
C ARG A 15 28.99 -5.59 -10.15
N ILE A 16 28.47 -6.20 -11.22
CA ILE A 16 27.07 -6.03 -11.60
C ILE A 16 26.18 -6.72 -10.53
N THR A 17 25.21 -5.96 -10.07
CA THR A 17 24.16 -6.46 -9.17
C THR A 17 22.78 -6.12 -9.75
N THR A 18 21.73 -6.76 -9.24
CA THR A 18 20.35 -6.49 -9.63
C THR A 18 19.65 -5.64 -8.59
N LEU A 19 18.78 -4.74 -9.03
CA LEU A 19 18.01 -3.87 -8.14
C LEU A 19 16.77 -4.56 -7.55
N GLY A 20 16.51 -5.82 -7.92
CA GLY A 20 15.33 -6.57 -7.50
C GLY A 20 14.06 -6.14 -8.25
N ARG A 21 12.91 -6.60 -7.77
CA ARG A 21 11.61 -6.34 -8.43
C ARG A 21 11.35 -4.83 -8.54
N GLY A 22 10.88 -4.36 -9.72
CA GLY A 22 10.69 -2.94 -10.03
C GLY A 22 11.98 -2.15 -10.23
N GLY A 23 13.12 -2.85 -10.38
CA GLY A 23 14.42 -2.22 -10.60
C GLY A 23 14.49 -1.45 -11.91
N SER A 24 13.80 -1.91 -12.96
CA SER A 24 13.75 -1.20 -14.26
C SER A 24 13.02 0.13 -14.14
N ASP A 25 11.90 0.18 -13.43
CA ASP A 25 11.13 1.41 -13.19
C ASP A 25 11.98 2.40 -12.37
N THR A 26 12.66 1.91 -11.34
CA THR A 26 13.58 2.72 -10.53
C THR A 26 14.73 3.28 -11.37
N SER A 27 15.31 2.48 -12.28
CA SER A 27 16.36 2.92 -13.21
C SER A 27 15.84 3.99 -14.16
N ALA A 28 14.63 3.81 -14.72
CA ALA A 28 14.01 4.76 -15.63
C ALA A 28 13.78 6.12 -14.96
N VAL A 29 13.22 6.13 -13.76
CA VAL A 29 13.01 7.36 -12.98
C VAL A 29 14.33 8.03 -12.62
N ALA A 30 15.37 7.26 -12.23
CA ALA A 30 16.69 7.80 -11.91
C ALA A 30 17.33 8.46 -13.14
N VAL A 31 17.22 7.85 -14.31
CA VAL A 31 17.72 8.44 -15.59
C VAL A 31 16.93 9.69 -15.92
N ALA A 32 15.59 9.66 -15.83
CA ALA A 32 14.75 10.82 -16.08
C ALA A 32 15.12 12.01 -15.18
N ALA A 33 15.34 11.77 -13.89
CA ALA A 33 15.82 12.78 -12.96
C ALA A 33 17.19 13.34 -13.36
N ALA A 34 18.15 12.47 -13.70
CA ALA A 34 19.51 12.88 -14.05
C ALA A 34 19.56 13.74 -15.32
N VAL A 35 18.72 13.47 -16.31
CA VAL A 35 18.66 14.25 -17.56
C VAL A 35 17.64 15.38 -17.50
N LYS A 36 16.94 15.55 -16.35
CA LYS A 36 15.84 16.54 -16.17
C LYS A 36 14.78 16.40 -17.27
N ALA A 37 14.31 15.18 -17.47
CA ALA A 37 13.26 14.89 -18.44
C ALA A 37 11.94 15.53 -18.00
N ASP A 38 11.12 15.95 -18.96
CA ASP A 38 9.78 16.49 -18.72
C ASP A 38 8.85 15.43 -18.11
N ARG A 39 9.08 14.13 -18.45
CA ARG A 39 8.27 12.99 -18.00
C ARG A 39 9.05 11.69 -18.18
N CYS A 40 8.71 10.69 -17.35
CA CYS A 40 9.17 9.31 -17.45
C CYS A 40 7.98 8.41 -17.80
N ASP A 41 7.96 7.80 -18.96
CA ASP A 41 6.92 6.89 -19.41
C ASP A 41 7.28 5.46 -19.04
N ILE A 42 6.41 4.77 -18.28
CA ILE A 42 6.54 3.37 -17.90
C ILE A 42 5.53 2.55 -18.69
N TYR A 43 6.03 1.79 -19.64
CA TYR A 43 5.22 0.86 -20.42
C TYR A 43 5.14 -0.48 -19.71
N THR A 44 3.92 -0.96 -19.45
CA THR A 44 3.65 -2.18 -18.70
C THR A 44 2.50 -2.98 -19.34
N ASP A 45 2.06 -4.04 -18.68
CA ASP A 45 0.95 -4.91 -19.12
C ASP A 45 -0.44 -4.36 -18.77
N VAL A 46 -0.51 -3.19 -18.15
CA VAL A 46 -1.75 -2.45 -17.86
C VAL A 46 -1.70 -1.06 -18.47
N ASP A 47 -2.85 -0.50 -18.77
CA ASP A 47 -3.02 0.80 -19.44
C ASP A 47 -3.14 1.99 -18.48
N GLY A 48 -2.91 1.77 -17.19
CA GLY A 48 -2.95 2.81 -16.16
C GLY A 48 -3.26 2.27 -14.76
N VAL A 49 -3.50 3.19 -13.84
CA VAL A 49 -3.93 2.92 -12.47
C VAL A 49 -5.44 3.06 -12.39
N TYR A 50 -6.10 2.14 -11.70
CA TYR A 50 -7.54 2.08 -11.57
C TYR A 50 -7.99 2.35 -10.14
N THR A 51 -9.24 2.78 -9.97
CA THR A 51 -9.87 2.98 -8.65
C THR A 51 -9.88 1.71 -7.79
N THR A 52 -9.80 0.54 -8.40
CA THR A 52 -9.51 -0.77 -7.79
C THR A 52 -9.15 -1.78 -8.89
N ASP A 53 -8.88 -3.04 -8.53
CA ASP A 53 -8.61 -4.10 -9.51
C ASP A 53 -9.85 -4.36 -10.40
N PRO A 54 -9.77 -4.10 -11.72
CA PRO A 54 -10.89 -4.30 -12.63
C PRO A 54 -11.32 -5.77 -12.77
N ARG A 55 -10.47 -6.74 -12.38
CA ARG A 55 -10.84 -8.17 -12.33
C ARG A 55 -11.83 -8.47 -11.20
N ILE A 56 -11.80 -7.69 -10.11
CA ILE A 56 -12.73 -7.79 -8.98
C ILE A 56 -13.96 -6.92 -9.21
N VAL A 57 -13.74 -5.69 -9.69
CA VAL A 57 -14.81 -4.71 -9.97
C VAL A 57 -14.74 -4.29 -11.44
N PRO A 58 -15.51 -4.90 -12.33
CA PRO A 58 -15.49 -4.56 -13.77
C PRO A 58 -15.86 -3.10 -14.08
N ARG A 59 -16.44 -2.38 -13.13
CA ARG A 59 -16.79 -0.95 -13.22
C ARG A 59 -15.70 -0.05 -12.62
N ALA A 60 -14.53 -0.58 -12.28
CA ALA A 60 -13.40 0.22 -11.84
C ALA A 60 -12.99 1.19 -12.94
N ARG A 61 -12.75 2.45 -12.59
CA ARG A 61 -12.39 3.51 -13.54
C ARG A 61 -10.89 3.71 -13.56
N LYS A 62 -10.35 3.94 -14.73
CA LYS A 62 -8.96 4.36 -14.89
C LYS A 62 -8.81 5.81 -14.41
N LEU A 63 -7.81 6.07 -13.60
CA LEU A 63 -7.46 7.39 -13.11
C LEU A 63 -6.65 8.13 -14.17
N ALA A 64 -7.05 9.35 -14.51
CA ALA A 64 -6.28 10.19 -15.42
C ALA A 64 -5.00 10.71 -14.74
N LYS A 65 -5.13 11.11 -13.47
CA LYS A 65 -4.04 11.57 -12.61
C LYS A 65 -4.14 10.94 -11.22
N VAL A 66 -3.00 10.86 -10.54
CA VAL A 66 -2.89 10.44 -9.14
C VAL A 66 -1.68 11.14 -8.51
N THR A 67 -1.76 11.53 -7.25
CA THR A 67 -0.62 12.13 -6.56
C THR A 67 0.46 11.09 -6.25
N TYR A 68 1.71 11.54 -6.04
CA TYR A 68 2.78 10.62 -5.60
C TYR A 68 2.42 9.94 -4.27
N GLU A 69 1.81 10.67 -3.33
CA GLU A 69 1.44 10.12 -2.02
C GLU A 69 0.38 9.03 -2.15
N GLU A 70 -0.69 9.28 -2.91
CA GLU A 70 -1.73 8.28 -3.18
C GLU A 70 -1.17 7.06 -3.90
N MET A 71 -0.31 7.28 -4.92
CA MET A 71 0.31 6.17 -5.66
C MET A 71 1.23 5.33 -4.76
N LEU A 72 1.99 5.97 -3.84
CA LEU A 72 2.80 5.26 -2.85
C LEU A 72 1.93 4.38 -1.95
N GLU A 73 0.81 4.93 -1.45
CA GLU A 73 -0.11 4.17 -0.61
C GLU A 73 -0.77 3.03 -1.40
N LEU A 74 -1.29 3.29 -2.59
CA LEU A 74 -1.88 2.25 -3.46
C LEU A 74 -0.87 1.15 -3.79
N ALA A 75 0.37 1.51 -4.13
CA ALA A 75 1.43 0.55 -4.44
C ALA A 75 1.85 -0.27 -3.19
N SER A 76 1.85 0.34 -2.00
CA SER A 76 2.21 -0.32 -0.75
C SER A 76 1.18 -1.34 -0.28
N VAL A 77 -0.09 -1.14 -0.63
CA VAL A 77 -1.23 -1.94 -0.15
C VAL A 77 -1.84 -2.86 -1.22
N GLY A 78 -1.14 -3.11 -2.32
CA GLY A 78 -1.50 -4.17 -3.27
C GLY A 78 -1.79 -3.76 -4.71
N ALA A 79 -1.89 -2.47 -5.04
CA ALA A 79 -1.98 -2.02 -6.42
C ALA A 79 -0.60 -2.15 -7.11
N LYS A 80 -0.29 -3.34 -7.61
CA LYS A 80 1.05 -3.74 -8.09
C LYS A 80 1.44 -3.16 -9.47
N VAL A 81 0.91 -2.00 -9.85
CA VAL A 81 1.20 -1.35 -11.14
C VAL A 81 2.63 -0.79 -11.16
N LEU A 82 3.01 -0.07 -10.10
CA LEU A 82 4.37 0.45 -9.90
C LEU A 82 4.92 -0.04 -8.55
N GLN A 83 6.25 -0.05 -8.44
CA GLN A 83 6.90 -0.35 -7.16
C GLN A 83 7.06 0.92 -6.33
N THR A 84 6.85 0.82 -5.02
CA THR A 84 6.97 1.95 -4.08
C THR A 84 8.29 2.69 -4.19
N ARG A 85 9.41 1.99 -4.46
CA ARG A 85 10.73 2.62 -4.63
C ARG A 85 10.82 3.54 -5.83
N SER A 86 10.21 3.18 -6.95
CA SER A 86 10.20 4.04 -8.16
C SER A 86 9.34 5.26 -7.95
N VAL A 87 8.18 5.11 -7.31
CA VAL A 87 7.28 6.23 -6.97
C VAL A 87 7.93 7.16 -5.93
N GLY A 88 8.56 6.60 -4.88
CA GLY A 88 9.28 7.39 -3.88
C GLY A 88 10.46 8.18 -4.46
N LEU A 89 11.18 7.61 -5.43
CA LEU A 89 12.23 8.33 -6.15
C LEU A 89 11.63 9.44 -7.04
N ALA A 90 10.54 9.15 -7.75
CA ALA A 90 9.85 10.14 -8.59
C ALA A 90 9.36 11.32 -7.75
N MET A 91 8.75 11.07 -6.60
CA MET A 91 8.34 12.09 -5.64
C MET A 91 9.52 12.94 -5.16
N LYS A 92 10.61 12.30 -4.73
CA LYS A 92 11.81 12.99 -4.22
C LYS A 92 12.45 13.90 -5.25
N GLU A 93 12.54 13.45 -6.51
CA GLU A 93 13.21 14.15 -7.60
C GLU A 93 12.22 14.98 -8.44
N ASN A 94 10.94 15.03 -8.07
CA ASN A 94 9.84 15.70 -8.78
C ASN A 94 9.77 15.31 -10.27
N VAL A 95 9.85 14.01 -10.56
CA VAL A 95 9.76 13.46 -11.91
C VAL A 95 8.33 13.00 -12.16
N ARG A 96 7.64 13.63 -13.12
CA ARG A 96 6.34 13.13 -13.60
C ARG A 96 6.51 11.73 -14.18
N VAL A 97 5.65 10.80 -13.75
CA VAL A 97 5.65 9.43 -14.28
C VAL A 97 4.32 9.17 -14.96
N GLN A 98 4.34 8.59 -16.15
CA GLN A 98 3.13 8.16 -16.85
C GLN A 98 3.15 6.65 -17.01
N VAL A 99 2.08 5.98 -16.56
CA VAL A 99 1.87 4.55 -16.77
C VAL A 99 1.10 4.35 -18.05
N LEU A 100 1.62 3.53 -18.94
CA LEU A 100 1.11 3.29 -20.29
C LEU A 100 1.10 1.78 -20.59
N SER A 101 0.17 1.35 -21.44
CA SER A 101 0.16 -0.02 -21.95
C SER A 101 1.26 -0.24 -22.99
N SER A 102 1.98 -1.35 -22.88
CA SER A 102 2.92 -1.79 -23.90
C SER A 102 2.25 -2.46 -25.10
N PHE A 103 0.92 -2.66 -25.05
CA PHE A 103 0.13 -3.28 -26.11
C PHE A 103 -0.61 -2.28 -26.99
N ASP A 104 -0.68 -1.01 -26.57
CA ASP A 104 -1.36 0.04 -27.31
C ASP A 104 -0.46 0.57 -28.43
N ASP A 105 -1.03 0.78 -29.62
CA ASP A 105 -0.31 1.41 -30.72
C ASP A 105 -0.33 2.95 -30.57
N PRO A 106 0.84 3.57 -30.33
CA PRO A 106 0.92 5.01 -30.13
C PRO A 106 0.53 5.85 -31.38
N THR A 107 0.34 5.21 -32.53
CA THR A 107 -0.03 5.88 -33.77
C THR A 107 -1.53 5.92 -34.03
N GLU A 108 -2.31 5.07 -33.37
CA GLU A 108 -3.75 4.92 -33.61
C GLU A 108 -4.63 5.79 -32.73
N ASN A 109 -4.19 6.14 -31.51
CA ASN A 109 -4.96 6.97 -30.57
C ASN A 109 -4.02 7.81 -29.68
N PRO A 110 -4.46 8.97 -29.16
CA PRO A 110 -3.72 9.65 -28.12
C PRO A 110 -3.56 8.70 -26.91
N ILE A 111 -2.31 8.41 -26.57
CA ILE A 111 -1.99 7.49 -25.48
C ILE A 111 -2.53 8.08 -24.17
N THR A 112 -3.57 7.48 -23.65
CA THR A 112 -4.21 7.85 -22.38
C THR A 112 -3.84 6.85 -21.30
N GLY A 113 -2.78 7.15 -20.55
CA GLY A 113 -2.42 6.40 -19.35
C GLY A 113 -2.79 7.15 -18.08
N THR A 114 -2.23 6.73 -16.95
CA THR A 114 -2.33 7.47 -15.70
C THR A 114 -1.07 8.29 -15.46
N LEU A 115 -1.24 9.59 -15.18
CA LEU A 115 -0.14 10.49 -14.87
C LEU A 115 0.03 10.59 -13.33
N ILE A 116 1.23 10.34 -12.83
CA ILE A 116 1.61 10.47 -11.43
C ILE A 116 2.40 11.77 -11.26
N VAL A 117 1.91 12.66 -10.39
CA VAL A 117 2.37 14.05 -10.26
C VAL A 117 2.38 14.51 -8.80
N GLY A 118 2.89 15.71 -8.54
CA GLY A 118 2.74 16.37 -7.26
C GLY A 118 1.32 16.92 -7.03
N ASP A 119 1.00 17.19 -5.77
CA ASP A 119 -0.31 17.74 -5.36
C ASP A 119 -0.61 19.09 -6.05
N ASP A 120 0.42 19.88 -6.33
CA ASP A 120 0.32 21.18 -7.00
C ASP A 120 -0.14 21.11 -8.47
N GLU A 121 -0.06 19.92 -9.07
CA GLU A 121 -0.53 19.66 -10.45
C GLU A 121 -1.96 19.09 -10.53
N ILE A 122 -2.57 18.78 -9.39
CA ILE A 122 -3.98 18.42 -9.26
C ILE A 122 -4.69 19.62 -8.68
N GLY A 123 -5.64 20.19 -9.42
CA GLY A 123 -6.37 21.39 -8.98
C GLY A 123 -7.09 21.14 -7.64
N GLU A 124 -7.15 22.18 -6.77
CA GLU A 124 -7.85 22.09 -5.49
C GLU A 124 -9.30 21.63 -5.66
N ASP A 125 -10.00 22.12 -6.70
CA ASP A 125 -11.36 21.69 -7.04
C ASP A 125 -11.46 20.20 -7.42
N GLU A 126 -10.43 19.62 -8.02
CA GLU A 126 -10.37 18.21 -8.40
C GLU A 126 -10.11 17.33 -7.17
N MET A 127 -9.20 17.76 -6.28
CA MET A 127 -8.94 17.11 -4.99
C MET A 127 -10.16 17.15 -4.04
N GLU A 128 -10.92 18.25 -4.01
CA GLU A 128 -12.12 18.36 -3.18
C GLU A 128 -13.26 17.48 -3.71
N ARG A 129 -13.36 17.27 -5.03
CA ARG A 129 -14.39 16.40 -5.64
C ARG A 129 -14.09 14.92 -5.47
N GLN A 130 -12.81 14.54 -5.42
CA GLN A 130 -12.39 13.14 -5.33
C GLN A 130 -11.93 12.80 -3.91
N LEU A 131 -12.90 12.59 -3.01
CA LEU A 131 -12.64 12.22 -1.62
C LEU A 131 -11.77 10.96 -1.49
N ILE A 132 -12.06 9.95 -2.32
CA ILE A 132 -11.38 8.65 -2.37
C ILE A 132 -10.89 8.41 -3.79
N THR A 133 -9.60 8.14 -3.91
CA THR A 133 -8.93 7.85 -5.19
C THR A 133 -9.04 6.40 -5.56
N GLY A 134 -8.92 5.50 -4.56
CA GLY A 134 -9.01 4.08 -4.84
C GLY A 134 -9.09 3.19 -3.62
N ILE A 135 -9.33 1.91 -3.92
CA ILE A 135 -9.38 0.82 -2.95
C ILE A 135 -8.39 -0.25 -3.39
N ALA A 136 -7.44 -0.55 -2.51
CA ALA A 136 -6.47 -1.61 -2.70
C ALA A 136 -6.65 -2.71 -1.68
N HIS A 137 -6.18 -3.92 -2.00
CA HIS A 137 -6.21 -5.06 -1.10
C HIS A 137 -4.89 -5.84 -1.16
N ASP A 138 -4.50 -6.43 -0.04
CA ASP A 138 -3.37 -7.34 0.03
C ASP A 138 -3.74 -8.60 0.82
N LYS A 139 -3.63 -9.77 0.17
CA LYS A 139 -3.82 -11.10 0.76
C LYS A 139 -2.52 -11.70 1.27
N ASN A 140 -1.38 -11.06 1.01
CA ASN A 140 -0.07 -11.54 1.47
C ASN A 140 0.27 -11.01 2.86
N GLU A 141 -0.68 -11.08 3.78
CA GLU A 141 -0.55 -10.63 5.15
C GLU A 141 -0.71 -11.81 6.12
N ALA A 142 0.03 -11.79 7.21
CA ALA A 142 -0.19 -12.66 8.35
C ALA A 142 -0.29 -11.79 9.62
N LYS A 143 -1.35 -12.00 10.38
CA LYS A 143 -1.56 -11.33 11.67
C LYS A 143 -0.82 -12.09 12.77
N VAL A 144 -0.07 -11.38 13.59
CA VAL A 144 0.61 -11.90 14.78
C VAL A 144 0.12 -11.12 15.99
N THR A 145 -0.24 -11.83 17.06
CA THR A 145 -0.68 -11.23 18.33
C THR A 145 0.13 -11.81 19.48
N LEU A 146 0.76 -10.94 20.25
CA LEU A 146 1.39 -11.25 21.53
C LEU A 146 0.47 -10.81 22.65
N THR A 147 0.01 -11.76 23.46
CA THR A 147 -0.90 -11.45 24.55
C THR A 147 -0.15 -11.23 25.87
N ARG A 148 -0.70 -10.36 26.70
CA ARG A 148 -0.18 -10.05 28.04
C ARG A 148 1.31 -9.72 28.08
N VAL A 149 1.76 -8.89 27.15
CA VAL A 149 3.08 -8.27 27.21
C VAL A 149 3.12 -7.31 28.40
N PRO A 150 4.15 -7.30 29.26
CA PRO A 150 4.25 -6.35 30.37
C PRO A 150 4.17 -4.89 29.87
N ASP A 151 3.23 -4.11 30.40
CA ASP A 151 3.05 -2.70 30.04
C ASP A 151 4.08 -1.84 30.77
N ARG A 152 5.24 -1.67 30.14
CA ARG A 152 6.36 -0.89 30.67
C ARG A 152 7.16 -0.24 29.54
N PRO A 153 7.84 0.88 29.80
CA PRO A 153 8.74 1.47 28.82
C PRO A 153 9.75 0.46 28.28
N GLY A 154 9.89 0.41 26.95
CA GLY A 154 10.79 -0.50 26.26
C GLY A 154 10.18 -1.85 25.85
N ALA A 155 8.98 -2.23 26.30
CA ALA A 155 8.35 -3.50 25.92
C ALA A 155 8.19 -3.65 24.41
N VAL A 156 7.68 -2.61 23.75
CA VAL A 156 7.50 -2.59 22.29
C VAL A 156 8.86 -2.64 21.55
N ALA A 157 9.91 -1.98 22.08
CA ALA A 157 11.25 -2.05 21.52
C ALA A 157 11.83 -3.48 21.57
N ASN A 158 11.53 -4.23 22.63
CA ASN A 158 11.97 -5.63 22.78
C ASN A 158 11.26 -6.57 21.78
N ILE A 159 10.08 -6.19 21.28
CA ILE A 159 9.37 -6.94 20.23
C ILE A 159 9.97 -6.63 18.86
N PHE A 160 10.00 -5.34 18.50
CA PHE A 160 10.31 -4.92 17.13
C PHE A 160 11.81 -4.77 16.84
N GLY A 161 12.67 -4.60 17.87
CA GLY A 161 14.11 -4.56 17.70
C GLY A 161 14.67 -5.83 17.06
N PRO A 162 14.43 -7.03 17.64
CA PRO A 162 14.86 -8.29 17.04
C PRO A 162 14.30 -8.56 15.65
N LEU A 163 13.04 -8.14 15.38
CA LEU A 163 12.43 -8.25 14.04
C LEU A 163 13.16 -7.37 13.02
N ALA A 164 13.51 -6.14 13.39
CA ALA A 164 14.28 -5.24 12.55
C ALA A 164 15.69 -5.78 12.27
N GLU A 165 16.38 -6.32 13.29
CA GLU A 165 17.68 -6.98 13.13
C GLU A 165 17.62 -8.20 12.21
N ALA A 166 16.48 -8.92 12.25
CA ALA A 166 16.20 -10.02 11.32
C ALA A 166 15.73 -9.54 9.94
N ASN A 167 15.67 -8.22 9.68
CA ASN A 167 15.19 -7.61 8.44
C ASN A 167 13.75 -8.07 8.07
N ILE A 168 12.87 -8.10 9.07
CA ILE A 168 11.44 -8.41 8.93
C ILE A 168 10.67 -7.10 8.97
N ASN A 169 9.92 -6.80 7.90
CA ASN A 169 9.03 -5.66 7.85
C ASN A 169 7.73 -5.97 8.58
N VAL A 170 7.25 -4.98 9.35
CA VAL A 170 5.97 -5.06 10.08
C VAL A 170 5.05 -3.94 9.63
N ASP A 171 3.74 -4.20 9.67
CA ASP A 171 2.71 -3.23 9.36
C ASP A 171 1.54 -3.34 10.36
N MET A 172 0.59 -2.44 10.31
CA MET A 172 -0.64 -2.40 11.14
C MET A 172 -0.39 -2.66 12.64
N ILE A 173 0.60 -2.00 13.24
CA ILE A 173 0.91 -2.18 14.66
C ILE A 173 -0.20 -1.61 15.53
N ILE A 174 -0.80 -2.46 16.38
CA ILE A 174 -1.89 -2.11 17.29
C ILE A 174 -1.54 -2.58 18.69
N GLN A 175 -1.60 -1.67 19.65
CA GLN A 175 -1.40 -1.95 21.07
C GLN A 175 -2.67 -1.64 21.85
N ASN A 176 -3.17 -2.61 22.59
CA ASN A 176 -4.34 -2.46 23.47
C ASN A 176 -3.91 -2.55 24.93
N ILE A 177 -4.08 -1.46 25.68
CA ILE A 177 -3.77 -1.42 27.11
C ILE A 177 -4.91 -2.05 27.90
N ALA A 178 -4.63 -3.11 28.65
CA ALA A 178 -5.58 -3.69 29.59
C ALA A 178 -5.50 -2.93 30.92
N HIS A 179 -6.53 -2.15 31.24
CA HIS A 179 -6.55 -1.25 32.40
C HIS A 179 -6.30 -1.92 33.75
N ASP A 180 -6.56 -3.24 33.88
CA ASP A 180 -6.59 -3.92 35.17
C ASP A 180 -5.41 -4.88 35.42
N THR A 181 -4.51 -5.10 34.48
CA THR A 181 -3.51 -6.20 34.57
C THR A 181 -2.05 -5.75 34.48
N GLY A 182 -1.75 -4.46 34.22
CA GLY A 182 -0.38 -4.00 33.97
C GLY A 182 0.26 -4.69 32.75
N SER A 183 -0.57 -5.14 31.82
CA SER A 183 -0.18 -5.83 30.59
C SER A 183 -0.92 -5.25 29.38
N THR A 184 -0.39 -5.51 28.21
CA THR A 184 -0.94 -5.06 26.92
C THR A 184 -0.92 -6.20 25.92
N ASP A 185 -1.86 -6.20 24.98
CA ASP A 185 -1.77 -7.06 23.81
C ASP A 185 -1.21 -6.24 22.64
N VAL A 186 -0.26 -6.84 21.93
CA VAL A 186 0.36 -6.22 20.75
C VAL A 186 0.05 -7.08 19.54
N THR A 187 -0.69 -6.50 18.60
CA THR A 187 -1.02 -7.13 17.31
C THR A 187 -0.33 -6.37 16.20
N PHE A 188 0.22 -7.09 15.24
CA PHE A 188 0.79 -6.50 14.04
C PHE A 188 0.68 -7.48 12.87
N THR A 189 0.91 -6.98 11.64
CA THR A 189 0.98 -7.83 10.47
C THR A 189 2.39 -7.88 9.89
N VAL A 190 2.68 -8.99 9.23
CA VAL A 190 3.91 -9.24 8.46
C VAL A 190 3.55 -9.87 7.13
N PRO A 191 4.39 -9.75 6.09
CA PRO A 191 4.21 -10.53 4.87
C PRO A 191 4.12 -12.02 5.18
N GLY A 192 3.19 -12.74 4.55
CA GLY A 192 2.97 -14.18 4.82
C GLY A 192 4.24 -15.03 4.72
N ALA A 193 5.13 -14.69 3.76
CA ALA A 193 6.42 -15.37 3.60
C ALA A 193 7.39 -15.19 4.80
N GLU A 194 7.21 -14.12 5.60
CA GLU A 194 8.06 -13.79 6.74
C GLU A 194 7.53 -14.37 8.06
N LEU A 195 6.32 -14.95 8.07
CA LEU A 195 5.67 -15.42 9.31
C LEU A 195 6.54 -16.43 10.08
N ALA A 196 7.10 -17.43 9.41
CA ALA A 196 7.90 -18.46 10.09
C ALA A 196 9.14 -17.86 10.77
N ARG A 197 9.80 -16.91 10.11
CA ARG A 197 10.96 -16.18 10.68
C ARG A 197 10.54 -15.27 11.82
N THR A 198 9.37 -14.65 11.70
CA THR A 198 8.78 -13.80 12.75
C THR A 198 8.54 -14.62 14.02
N ILE A 199 7.88 -15.78 13.89
CA ILE A 199 7.62 -16.67 15.03
C ILE A 199 8.93 -17.12 15.69
N ASP A 200 9.89 -17.63 14.91
CA ASP A 200 11.18 -18.08 15.43
C ASP A 200 11.95 -16.97 16.18
N THR A 201 11.92 -15.74 15.64
CA THR A 201 12.56 -14.57 16.27
C THR A 201 11.90 -14.19 17.58
N LEU A 202 10.57 -14.19 17.64
CA LEU A 202 9.80 -13.85 18.83
C LEU A 202 9.91 -14.93 19.91
N GLU A 203 9.93 -16.21 19.54
CA GLU A 203 10.10 -17.32 20.48
C GLU A 203 11.47 -17.28 21.13
N LYS A 204 12.53 -16.98 20.39
CA LYS A 204 13.88 -16.77 20.92
C LYS A 204 13.97 -15.60 21.90
N GLY A 205 13.17 -14.56 21.66
CA GLY A 205 13.10 -13.37 22.50
C GLY A 205 12.08 -13.46 23.64
N LYS A 206 11.38 -14.58 23.82
CA LYS A 206 10.23 -14.70 24.74
C LYS A 206 10.49 -14.22 26.16
N ASP A 207 11.62 -14.61 26.73
CA ASP A 207 11.96 -14.25 28.11
C ASP A 207 12.21 -12.74 28.28
N ALA A 208 12.79 -12.10 27.29
CA ALA A 208 13.08 -10.66 27.29
C ALA A 208 11.79 -9.83 27.04
N ILE A 209 10.93 -10.29 26.15
CA ILE A 209 9.64 -9.66 25.80
C ILE A 209 8.64 -9.89 26.94
N GLY A 210 8.53 -11.11 27.44
CA GLY A 210 7.68 -11.49 28.57
C GLY A 210 6.22 -11.72 28.22
N TYR A 211 5.89 -11.99 26.93
CA TYR A 211 4.51 -12.29 26.53
C TYR A 211 4.02 -13.65 27.04
N GLN A 212 2.71 -13.79 27.26
CA GLN A 212 2.12 -15.04 27.71
C GLN A 212 1.95 -16.03 26.54
N GLU A 213 1.34 -15.59 25.45
CA GLU A 213 0.99 -16.41 24.31
C GLU A 213 1.30 -15.67 23.00
N LEU A 214 1.75 -16.41 21.99
CA LEU A 214 1.88 -15.95 20.62
C LEU A 214 0.82 -16.64 19.77
N MET A 215 -0.05 -15.84 19.17
CA MET A 215 -1.08 -16.29 18.23
C MET A 215 -0.80 -15.75 16.85
N HIS A 216 -1.18 -16.48 15.83
CA HIS A 216 -1.06 -16.01 14.44
C HIS A 216 -2.23 -16.48 13.59
N ASP A 217 -2.50 -15.73 12.51
CA ASP A 217 -3.54 -16.03 11.54
C ASP A 217 -3.06 -15.64 10.14
N THR A 218 -3.14 -16.58 9.18
CA THR A 218 -2.75 -16.39 7.78
C THR A 218 -3.94 -16.21 6.85
N LYS A 219 -5.17 -16.38 7.37
CA LYS A 219 -6.40 -16.20 6.59
C LYS A 219 -6.95 -14.78 6.74
N VAL A 220 -6.10 -13.82 6.49
CA VAL A 220 -6.45 -12.41 6.61
C VAL A 220 -6.11 -11.65 5.34
N SER A 221 -6.88 -10.62 5.07
CA SER A 221 -6.65 -9.70 3.98
C SER A 221 -6.74 -8.26 4.48
N LYS A 222 -5.80 -7.43 4.07
CA LYS A 222 -5.81 -5.99 4.32
C LYS A 222 -6.56 -5.30 3.19
N ILE A 223 -7.58 -4.52 3.54
CA ILE A 223 -8.32 -3.66 2.60
C ILE A 223 -8.03 -2.21 2.98
N SER A 224 -7.62 -1.43 2.01
CA SER A 224 -7.25 -0.02 2.21
C SER A 224 -8.03 0.89 1.28
N VAL A 225 -8.63 1.91 1.85
CA VAL A 225 -9.24 3.04 1.14
C VAL A 225 -8.24 4.19 1.17
N VAL A 226 -7.91 4.73 0.01
CA VAL A 226 -6.86 5.75 -0.17
C VAL A 226 -7.44 6.99 -0.86
N GLY A 227 -7.08 8.16 -0.40
CA GLY A 227 -7.42 9.43 -1.02
C GLY A 227 -6.97 10.64 -0.22
N VAL A 228 -6.34 11.62 -0.85
CA VAL A 228 -5.89 12.88 -0.21
C VAL A 228 -7.06 13.73 0.31
N GLY A 229 -8.23 13.62 -0.29
CA GLY A 229 -9.45 14.30 0.16
C GLY A 229 -9.91 13.89 1.56
N MET A 230 -9.41 12.79 2.10
CA MET A 230 -9.71 12.34 3.47
C MET A 230 -9.20 13.32 4.54
N ARG A 231 -8.16 14.10 4.27
CA ARG A 231 -7.58 15.08 5.21
C ARG A 231 -8.60 16.11 5.70
N SER A 232 -9.54 16.50 4.85
CA SER A 232 -10.52 17.53 5.11
C SER A 232 -11.94 17.05 5.39
N HIS A 233 -12.21 15.73 5.26
CA HIS A 233 -13.56 15.19 5.35
C HIS A 233 -13.74 14.17 6.48
N ALA A 234 -14.55 14.53 7.45
CA ALA A 234 -14.99 13.59 8.48
C ALA A 234 -15.97 12.56 7.89
N GLY A 235 -15.90 11.32 8.38
CA GLY A 235 -16.89 10.28 8.05
C GLY A 235 -16.42 9.20 7.09
N VAL A 236 -15.25 9.32 6.47
CA VAL A 236 -14.71 8.26 5.59
C VAL A 236 -14.68 6.91 6.30
N ALA A 237 -14.03 6.82 7.46
CA ALA A 237 -13.99 5.59 8.25
C ALA A 237 -15.39 5.08 8.61
N SER A 238 -16.32 5.98 8.95
CA SER A 238 -17.71 5.60 9.27
C SER A 238 -18.42 4.97 8.08
N THR A 239 -18.22 5.50 6.87
CA THR A 239 -18.76 4.93 5.63
C THR A 239 -18.20 3.52 5.39
N MET A 240 -16.89 3.35 5.53
CA MET A 240 -16.24 2.04 5.43
C MET A 240 -16.85 1.03 6.40
N PHE A 241 -16.90 1.37 7.68
CA PHE A 241 -17.39 0.45 8.72
C PHE A 241 -18.87 0.09 8.53
N LYS A 242 -19.70 1.05 8.16
CA LYS A 242 -21.13 0.80 7.86
C LYS A 242 -21.31 -0.11 6.66
N ALA A 243 -20.58 0.13 5.58
CA ALA A 243 -20.67 -0.66 4.36
C ALA A 243 -20.26 -2.12 4.60
N LEU A 244 -19.17 -2.35 5.33
CA LEU A 244 -18.72 -3.70 5.71
C LEU A 244 -19.72 -4.39 6.65
N ALA A 245 -20.19 -3.70 7.69
CA ALA A 245 -21.15 -4.23 8.66
C ALA A 245 -22.49 -4.64 7.99
N GLN A 246 -22.99 -3.89 7.03
CA GLN A 246 -24.21 -4.22 6.29
C GLN A 246 -24.11 -5.54 5.50
N ARG A 247 -22.89 -5.99 5.22
CA ARG A 247 -22.61 -7.26 4.54
C ARG A 247 -22.15 -8.37 5.49
N GLY A 248 -22.14 -8.10 6.79
CA GLY A 248 -21.70 -9.06 7.81
C GLY A 248 -20.19 -9.26 7.86
N ILE A 249 -19.40 -8.41 7.20
CA ILE A 249 -17.94 -8.51 7.18
C ILE A 249 -17.38 -7.99 8.50
N ASN A 250 -16.67 -8.85 9.22
CA ASN A 250 -16.09 -8.52 10.51
C ASN A 250 -14.69 -7.89 10.34
N ILE A 251 -14.43 -6.84 11.12
CA ILE A 251 -13.13 -6.15 11.13
C ILE A 251 -12.30 -6.68 12.30
N GLN A 252 -11.10 -7.18 12.00
CA GLN A 252 -10.17 -7.75 12.99
C GLN A 252 -9.16 -6.73 13.50
N ALA A 253 -8.79 -5.74 12.67
CA ALA A 253 -7.84 -4.68 13.00
C ALA A 253 -8.11 -3.44 12.15
N ILE A 254 -7.75 -2.27 12.64
CA ILE A 254 -7.90 -0.98 11.94
C ILE A 254 -6.60 -0.21 12.08
N SER A 255 -6.16 0.40 11.00
CA SER A 255 -5.06 1.38 10.98
C SER A 255 -5.45 2.55 10.11
N THR A 256 -5.10 3.76 10.53
CA THR A 256 -5.43 4.99 9.79
C THR A 256 -4.22 5.89 9.65
N SER A 257 -4.16 6.60 8.52
CA SER A 257 -3.27 7.74 8.31
C SER A 257 -4.09 8.94 7.79
N GLU A 258 -3.43 10.01 7.41
CA GLU A 258 -4.11 11.19 6.87
C GLU A 258 -4.84 10.93 5.54
N ILE A 259 -4.33 9.99 4.74
CA ILE A 259 -4.82 9.68 3.38
C ILE A 259 -5.23 8.23 3.20
N LYS A 260 -5.27 7.44 4.29
CA LYS A 260 -5.58 6.01 4.21
C LYS A 260 -6.35 5.52 5.43
N VAL A 261 -7.35 4.69 5.21
CA VAL A 261 -7.98 3.83 6.23
C VAL A 261 -7.83 2.38 5.80
N SER A 262 -7.18 1.57 6.62
CA SER A 262 -6.97 0.15 6.38
C SER A 262 -7.70 -0.69 7.43
N VAL A 263 -8.32 -1.77 6.99
CA VAL A 263 -8.90 -2.79 7.86
C VAL A 263 -8.33 -4.16 7.50
N LEU A 264 -8.20 -5.00 8.51
CA LEU A 264 -7.92 -6.41 8.36
C LEU A 264 -9.21 -7.20 8.51
N ILE A 265 -9.50 -8.05 7.54
CA ILE A 265 -10.71 -8.87 7.48
C ILE A 265 -10.35 -10.32 7.18
N ASP A 266 -11.32 -11.22 7.16
CA ASP A 266 -11.14 -12.59 6.67
C ASP A 266 -10.79 -12.58 5.17
N GLU A 267 -9.84 -13.43 4.75
CA GLU A 267 -9.38 -13.51 3.37
C GLU A 267 -10.49 -13.87 2.39
N ASP A 268 -11.42 -14.72 2.79
CA ASP A 268 -12.54 -15.17 1.95
C ASP A 268 -13.52 -14.03 1.62
N GLU A 269 -13.55 -12.98 2.42
CA GLU A 269 -14.42 -11.81 2.25
C GLU A 269 -13.81 -10.69 1.39
N THR A 270 -12.55 -10.82 0.95
CA THR A 270 -11.78 -9.77 0.27
C THR A 270 -12.52 -9.16 -0.92
N GLU A 271 -12.97 -10.00 -1.87
CA GLU A 271 -13.62 -9.49 -3.08
C GLU A 271 -14.96 -8.83 -2.82
N LEU A 272 -15.72 -9.38 -1.85
CA LEU A 272 -16.99 -8.77 -1.44
C LEU A 272 -16.74 -7.40 -0.82
N ALA A 273 -15.76 -7.30 0.07
CA ALA A 273 -15.38 -6.04 0.72
C ALA A 273 -14.98 -4.98 -0.32
N VAL A 274 -14.11 -5.32 -1.27
CA VAL A 274 -13.67 -4.41 -2.34
C VAL A 274 -14.86 -3.90 -3.14
N ARG A 275 -15.76 -4.78 -3.59
CA ARG A 275 -16.97 -4.39 -4.35
C ARG A 275 -17.88 -3.46 -3.57
N VAL A 276 -18.14 -3.81 -2.31
CA VAL A 276 -19.04 -3.03 -1.45
C VAL A 276 -18.48 -1.64 -1.16
N LEU A 277 -17.21 -1.55 -0.87
CA LEU A 277 -16.55 -0.28 -0.61
C LEU A 277 -16.46 0.58 -1.86
N HIS A 278 -16.16 -0.01 -3.02
CA HIS A 278 -16.12 0.72 -4.29
C HIS A 278 -17.44 1.41 -4.60
N THR A 279 -18.57 0.69 -4.43
CA THR A 279 -19.91 1.27 -4.57
C THR A 279 -20.24 2.28 -3.47
N ALA A 280 -19.85 2.00 -2.21
CA ALA A 280 -20.15 2.89 -1.08
C ALA A 280 -19.48 4.26 -1.18
N TYR A 281 -18.33 4.34 -1.85
CA TYR A 281 -17.62 5.60 -2.11
C TYR A 281 -17.94 6.21 -3.48
N GLY A 282 -18.86 5.62 -4.25
CA GLY A 282 -19.28 6.15 -5.55
C GLY A 282 -18.19 6.09 -6.64
N LEU A 283 -17.22 5.16 -6.50
CA LEU A 283 -16.11 5.04 -7.44
C LEU A 283 -16.51 4.43 -8.78
N ASP A 284 -17.68 3.79 -8.86
CA ASP A 284 -18.33 3.25 -10.05
C ASP A 284 -19.35 4.23 -10.69
N ALA A 285 -19.55 5.41 -10.12
CA ALA A 285 -20.36 6.44 -10.75
C ALA A 285 -19.66 6.97 -12.01
N GLU A 286 -20.40 7.14 -13.10
CA GLU A 286 -19.93 7.91 -14.25
C GLU A 286 -19.70 9.35 -13.79
N ASP A 287 -18.58 9.98 -14.22
CA ASP A 287 -18.36 11.39 -13.97
C ASP A 287 -19.59 12.15 -14.48
N ALA A 288 -20.22 12.93 -13.61
CA ALA A 288 -21.29 13.83 -14.03
C ALA A 288 -20.66 14.82 -15.02
N ALA A 289 -21.00 14.64 -16.30
CA ALA A 289 -20.48 15.41 -17.42
C ALA A 289 -20.85 16.91 -17.29
#